data_4c5b6f5b46c29a4d23f89829ecd4de8c
#
_entry.id   4c5b6f5b46c29a4d23f89829ecd4de8c
#
_cell.length_a   1.000
_cell.length_b   1.000
_cell.length_c   1.000
_cell.angle_alpha   90.00
_cell.angle_beta   90.00
_cell.angle_gamma   90.00
#
_symmetry.space_group_name_H-M   'P 1'
#
loop_
_entity.id
_entity.type
_entity.pdbx_description
1 polymer ?
#
loop_
_entity_poly.entity_id
_entity_poly.type
_entity_poly.pdbx_seq_one_letter_code
_entity_poly.pdbx_strand_id
1 'polypeptide(L)'
;MTNFDYLLSEPQFESFASVAVSAEKILNIDPASCAINCRRAMEFAVKWMYSVDGDLVMPYQDTLVCLMSTDEFCEIVDSDLRKRMNFIRKMGNLAAHSGKSITKEQAELCLENLFIFLDFVAYCYALEYTEREFDPALLEEKPAEPIAAPEKDNSEDAELLKKLMEENAALRDELTARREEQRQSYVPKPLDLSEYKTRKLYIDAMLMDAGWTEGKDWINEVELPGMPNKSEVGYADYVLYDDSHRPLAVIEAKRTCVDVSKGRQQASLYADILEKKYHRRPVIFLTNGFETRIIDGQYPERKVATVYSKRDLEKLFNLRSMRLSLKHISVNPNIAGRWYQEGAIKAVCDSFGEANRRKALLVMATGSGKTRTVIALCDVLLQRGWVKNILFLADRNSLVTQAKRSFVNLLPDLSVTNLCEEKDNYTAHCVFSTYQTMMNCIDSVKDDEGKLFTSGHFDLVICDEAHRSIYNKYRDIFNYFDAPLVGLTATPKDEIDKNTYEVFELQSGVPTYAYDLAQAVKDGYLVDFMSVETKLKFIEQGIVYDELSDEDKQAYEDTFEDENGELPERINSSALNEWVF
;
A
#
# COMPACT_ATOMS: atom_id res chain seq x y z
N MET A 1 18.25 31.68 12.37
CA MET A 1 18.38 30.40 13.10
C MET A 1 17.10 29.62 12.86
N THR A 2 17.20 28.34 12.55
CA THR A 2 16.04 27.49 12.29
C THR A 2 15.98 26.35 13.31
N ASN A 3 14.83 25.72 13.45
CA ASN A 3 14.68 24.54 14.31
C ASN A 3 15.59 23.37 13.91
N PHE A 4 16.11 23.36 12.67
CA PHE A 4 16.91 22.27 12.11
C PHE A 4 18.41 22.56 12.04
N ASP A 5 18.88 23.73 12.45
CA ASP A 5 20.30 24.12 12.34
C ASP A 5 21.25 23.17 13.10
N TYR A 6 20.75 22.51 14.14
CA TYR A 6 21.54 21.53 14.92
C TYR A 6 21.97 20.31 14.11
N LEU A 7 21.19 19.92 13.09
CA LEU A 7 21.55 18.80 12.22
C LEU A 7 22.76 19.09 11.35
N LEU A 8 23.03 20.37 11.06
CA LEU A 8 24.17 20.78 10.25
C LEU A 8 25.52 20.60 10.97
N SER A 9 25.50 20.39 12.29
CA SER A 9 26.73 20.09 13.05
C SER A 9 27.23 18.66 12.85
N GLU A 10 26.39 17.78 12.33
CA GLU A 10 26.68 16.36 12.05
C GLU A 10 26.85 16.18 10.53
N PRO A 11 28.08 16.02 9.98
CA PRO A 11 28.28 15.91 8.53
C PRO A 11 27.52 14.78 7.87
N GLN A 12 27.27 13.70 8.61
CA GLN A 12 26.49 12.55 8.15
C GLN A 12 25.02 12.87 7.85
N PHE A 13 24.47 13.96 8.39
CA PHE A 13 23.08 14.39 8.20
C PHE A 13 22.91 15.45 7.11
N GLU A 14 23.99 15.90 6.46
CA GLU A 14 23.99 17.00 5.51
C GLU A 14 22.95 16.85 4.40
N SER A 15 22.75 15.62 3.90
CA SER A 15 21.84 15.31 2.79
C SER A 15 20.38 15.70 3.05
N PHE A 16 19.89 15.55 4.28
CA PHE A 16 18.53 15.90 4.66
C PHE A 16 18.45 17.16 5.53
N ALA A 17 19.51 17.50 6.26
CA ALA A 17 19.55 18.68 7.12
C ALA A 17 19.39 19.99 6.32
N SER A 18 20.10 20.14 5.21
CA SER A 18 20.02 21.31 4.33
C SER A 18 18.63 21.52 3.74
N VAL A 19 17.95 20.40 3.39
CA VAL A 19 16.58 20.43 2.86
C VAL A 19 15.58 20.80 3.96
N ALA A 20 15.75 20.29 5.19
CA ALA A 20 14.89 20.63 6.32
C ALA A 20 15.00 22.11 6.70
N VAL A 21 16.21 22.66 6.75
CA VAL A 21 16.46 24.09 6.96
C VAL A 21 15.81 24.93 5.84
N SER A 22 15.91 24.49 4.60
CA SER A 22 15.29 25.18 3.46
C SER A 22 13.76 25.12 3.52
N ALA A 23 13.18 24.02 3.99
CA ALA A 23 11.74 23.88 4.17
C ALA A 23 11.20 24.91 5.16
N GLU A 24 11.87 25.09 6.31
CA GLU A 24 11.46 26.10 7.31
C GLU A 24 11.54 27.52 6.77
N LYS A 25 12.64 27.87 6.08
CA LYS A 25 12.85 29.23 5.52
C LYS A 25 11.79 29.63 4.48
N ILE A 26 11.21 28.67 3.74
CA ILE A 26 10.23 28.96 2.69
C ILE A 26 8.80 29.02 3.21
N LEU A 27 8.53 28.62 4.45
CA LEU A 27 7.18 28.53 5.03
C LEU A 27 6.32 29.76 4.80
N ASN A 28 6.86 30.95 5.10
CA ASN A 28 6.13 32.22 5.02
C ASN A 28 6.02 32.76 3.58
N ILE A 29 6.75 32.18 2.62
CA ILE A 29 6.76 32.56 1.20
C ILE A 29 5.80 31.66 0.44
N ASP A 30 5.94 30.34 0.61
CA ASP A 30 5.15 29.32 -0.09
C ASP A 30 4.96 28.08 0.80
N PRO A 31 3.82 27.98 1.50
CA PRO A 31 3.50 26.82 2.34
C PRO A 31 3.47 25.49 1.57
N ALA A 32 3.10 25.51 0.27
CA ALA A 32 3.07 24.30 -0.53
C ALA A 32 4.51 23.78 -0.79
N SER A 33 5.42 24.65 -1.19
CA SER A 33 6.85 24.30 -1.34
C SER A 33 7.48 23.89 -0.02
N CYS A 34 7.07 24.47 1.12
CA CYS A 34 7.48 24.02 2.45
C CYS A 34 7.09 22.55 2.68
N ALA A 35 5.84 22.18 2.44
CA ALA A 35 5.36 20.81 2.62
C ALA A 35 6.08 19.80 1.68
N ILE A 36 6.37 20.20 0.43
CA ILE A 36 7.16 19.40 -0.52
C ILE A 36 8.57 19.16 0.02
N ASN A 37 9.24 20.21 0.50
CA ASN A 37 10.60 20.10 1.04
C ASN A 37 10.63 19.30 2.35
N CYS A 38 9.62 19.40 3.21
CA CYS A 38 9.48 18.54 4.39
C CYS A 38 9.43 17.05 3.99
N ARG A 39 8.65 16.72 2.95
CA ARG A 39 8.59 15.36 2.42
C ARG A 39 9.94 14.90 1.86
N ARG A 40 10.64 15.76 1.11
CA ARG A 40 11.97 15.45 0.55
C ARG A 40 13.01 15.22 1.65
N ALA A 41 13.05 16.08 2.66
CA ALA A 41 13.95 15.92 3.79
C ALA A 41 13.69 14.59 4.53
N MET A 42 12.43 14.26 4.77
CA MET A 42 12.04 12.99 5.37
C MET A 42 12.44 11.79 4.49
N GLU A 43 12.23 11.85 3.17
CA GLU A 43 12.60 10.78 2.24
C GLU A 43 14.12 10.57 2.23
N PHE A 44 14.92 11.63 2.23
CA PHE A 44 16.38 11.53 2.30
C PHE A 44 16.85 10.95 3.63
N ALA A 45 16.24 11.35 4.75
CA ALA A 45 16.56 10.79 6.06
C ALA A 45 16.22 9.29 6.14
N VAL A 46 15.07 8.86 5.64
CA VAL A 46 14.70 7.44 5.59
C VAL A 46 15.69 6.66 4.72
N LYS A 47 16.00 7.12 3.51
CA LYS A 47 16.97 6.46 2.62
C LYS A 47 18.37 6.42 3.25
N TRP A 48 18.75 7.47 3.96
CA TRP A 48 19.98 7.50 4.73
C TRP A 48 19.98 6.42 5.82
N MET A 49 18.91 6.29 6.61
CA MET A 49 18.79 5.21 7.61
C MET A 49 19.02 3.83 6.97
N TYR A 50 18.39 3.54 5.84
CA TYR A 50 18.60 2.28 5.10
C TYR A 50 20.03 2.09 4.59
N SER A 51 20.77 3.16 4.36
CA SER A 51 22.17 3.07 3.91
C SER A 51 23.16 2.79 5.03
N VAL A 52 22.83 3.21 6.27
CA VAL A 52 23.77 3.14 7.41
C VAL A 52 23.39 2.12 8.48
N ASP A 53 22.16 1.64 8.50
CA ASP A 53 21.67 0.68 9.50
C ASP A 53 21.70 -0.75 8.94
N GLY A 54 22.38 -1.68 9.63
CA GLY A 54 22.54 -3.06 9.22
C GLY A 54 21.25 -3.87 9.27
N ASP A 55 20.31 -3.49 10.15
CA ASP A 55 19.04 -4.19 10.30
C ASP A 55 18.00 -3.75 9.25
N LEU A 56 18.24 -2.63 8.56
CA LEU A 56 17.38 -2.15 7.49
C LEU A 56 17.83 -2.70 6.13
N VAL A 57 17.12 -3.67 5.61
CA VAL A 57 17.37 -4.23 4.28
C VAL A 57 16.59 -3.43 3.24
N MET A 58 17.31 -2.86 2.25
CA MET A 58 16.67 -2.08 1.19
C MET A 58 15.68 -2.97 0.41
N PRO A 59 14.38 -2.64 0.38
CA PRO A 59 13.42 -3.42 -0.38
C PRO A 59 13.65 -3.24 -1.89
N TYR A 60 13.10 -4.13 -2.68
CA TYR A 60 13.19 -4.06 -4.15
C TYR A 60 12.72 -2.72 -4.72
N GLN A 61 11.78 -2.07 -4.05
CA GLN A 61 11.32 -0.71 -4.36
C GLN A 61 11.76 0.25 -3.27
N ASP A 62 12.44 1.31 -3.69
CA ASP A 62 12.94 2.38 -2.81
C ASP A 62 11.95 3.56 -2.68
N THR A 63 10.64 3.33 -2.93
CA THR A 63 9.63 4.37 -2.72
C THR A 63 9.43 4.60 -1.22
N LEU A 64 9.19 5.85 -0.85
CA LEU A 64 9.02 6.22 0.56
C LEU A 64 7.94 5.39 1.28
N VAL A 65 6.85 5.04 0.58
CA VAL A 65 5.79 4.18 1.13
C VAL A 65 6.33 2.79 1.46
N CYS A 66 7.05 2.17 0.52
CA CYS A 66 7.63 0.84 0.72
C CYS A 66 8.66 0.84 1.85
N LEU A 67 9.54 1.84 1.89
CA LEU A 67 10.54 1.99 2.94
C LEU A 67 9.91 2.13 4.34
N MET A 68 8.83 2.90 4.47
CA MET A 68 8.12 3.12 5.74
C MET A 68 7.24 1.94 6.18
N SER A 69 7.03 0.93 5.34
CA SER A 69 6.12 -0.20 5.59
C SER A 69 6.82 -1.54 5.80
N THR A 70 8.15 -1.61 5.67
CA THR A 70 8.89 -2.83 5.99
C THR A 70 8.77 -3.18 7.48
N ASP A 71 8.79 -4.46 7.82
CA ASP A 71 8.65 -4.89 9.20
C ASP A 71 9.82 -4.37 10.06
N GLU A 72 11.03 -4.39 9.53
CA GLU A 72 12.25 -3.90 10.19
C GLU A 72 12.15 -2.39 10.49
N PHE A 73 11.68 -1.58 9.55
CA PHE A 73 11.47 -0.16 9.79
C PHE A 73 10.37 0.09 10.84
N CYS A 74 9.32 -0.76 10.81
CA CYS A 74 8.22 -0.68 11.78
C CYS A 74 8.63 -1.09 13.20
N GLU A 75 9.67 -1.90 13.37
CA GLU A 75 10.26 -2.23 14.66
C GLU A 75 11.12 -1.08 15.20
N ILE A 76 11.85 -0.38 14.34
CA ILE A 76 12.70 0.75 14.73
C ILE A 76 11.87 2.00 15.01
N VAL A 77 10.95 2.36 14.14
CA VAL A 77 10.13 3.58 14.22
C VAL A 77 8.76 3.26 14.79
N ASP A 78 8.41 3.88 15.92
CA ASP A 78 7.13 3.62 16.58
C ASP A 78 5.91 4.08 15.76
N SER A 79 4.72 3.60 16.15
CA SER A 79 3.49 3.84 15.39
C SER A 79 3.08 5.31 15.33
N ASP A 80 3.34 6.10 16.38
CA ASP A 80 2.96 7.51 16.43
C ASP A 80 3.89 8.36 15.57
N LEU A 81 5.16 8.03 15.57
CA LEU A 81 6.13 8.66 14.67
C LEU A 81 5.82 8.35 13.20
N ARG A 82 5.48 7.10 12.87
CA ARG A 82 5.03 6.72 11.51
C ARG A 82 3.75 7.44 11.08
N LYS A 83 2.81 7.72 11.99
CA LYS A 83 1.63 8.54 11.70
C LYS A 83 2.03 9.96 11.30
N ARG A 84 2.98 10.59 12.03
CA ARG A 84 3.54 11.91 11.73
C ARG A 84 4.20 11.93 10.35
N MET A 85 5.02 10.93 10.05
CA MET A 85 5.67 10.75 8.75
C MET A 85 4.66 10.60 7.61
N ASN A 86 3.60 9.81 7.81
CA ASN A 86 2.52 9.66 6.82
C ASN A 86 1.76 10.97 6.58
N PHE A 87 1.63 11.82 7.59
CA PHE A 87 1.06 13.16 7.40
C PHE A 87 1.95 14.01 6.47
N ILE A 88 3.25 14.08 6.74
CA ILE A 88 4.21 14.82 5.90
C ILE A 88 4.14 14.30 4.45
N ARG A 89 4.14 12.99 4.27
CA ARG A 89 4.03 12.36 2.94
C ARG A 89 2.77 12.78 2.20
N LYS A 90 1.60 12.70 2.86
CA LYS A 90 0.31 13.06 2.28
C LYS A 90 0.25 14.55 1.92
N MET A 91 0.72 15.43 2.81
CA MET A 91 0.74 16.88 2.55
C MET A 91 1.69 17.24 1.42
N GLY A 92 2.89 16.66 1.38
CA GLY A 92 3.83 16.85 0.30
C GLY A 92 3.30 16.36 -1.05
N ASN A 93 2.57 15.24 -1.09
CA ASN A 93 1.90 14.75 -2.29
C ASN A 93 0.77 15.70 -2.73
N LEU A 94 -0.06 16.15 -1.79
CA LEU A 94 -1.15 17.08 -2.08
C LEU A 94 -0.60 18.39 -2.67
N ALA A 95 0.49 18.92 -2.10
CA ALA A 95 1.16 20.11 -2.58
C ALA A 95 1.74 19.94 -4.00
N ALA A 96 2.33 18.76 -4.29
CA ALA A 96 3.01 18.52 -5.56
C ALA A 96 2.05 18.31 -6.75
N HIS A 97 0.85 17.81 -6.52
CA HIS A 97 0.04 17.24 -7.60
C HIS A 97 -1.37 17.84 -7.77
N SER A 98 -1.92 18.53 -6.77
CA SER A 98 -3.37 18.86 -6.82
C SER A 98 -3.71 20.29 -7.20
N GLY A 99 -2.74 21.19 -7.37
CA GLY A 99 -3.02 22.63 -7.54
C GLY A 99 -3.80 23.24 -6.35
N LYS A 100 -4.09 22.44 -5.32
CA LYS A 100 -4.78 22.86 -4.10
C LYS A 100 -3.81 23.54 -3.16
N SER A 101 -4.20 24.66 -2.57
CA SER A 101 -3.36 25.41 -1.64
C SER A 101 -3.23 24.65 -0.31
N ILE A 102 -2.01 24.40 0.11
CA ILE A 102 -1.69 23.99 1.48
C ILE A 102 -1.79 25.24 2.37
N THR A 103 -2.49 25.12 3.49
CA THR A 103 -2.55 26.24 4.45
C THR A 103 -1.23 26.38 5.22
N LYS A 104 -1.00 27.57 5.75
CA LYS A 104 0.19 27.82 6.57
C LYS A 104 0.24 26.90 7.78
N GLU A 105 -0.89 26.69 8.46
CA GLU A 105 -0.99 25.82 9.64
C GLU A 105 -0.68 24.35 9.28
N GLN A 106 -1.05 23.87 8.08
CA GLN A 106 -0.70 22.54 7.59
C GLN A 106 0.80 22.39 7.34
N ALA A 107 1.43 23.43 6.77
CA ALA A 107 2.86 23.45 6.54
C ALA A 107 3.67 23.57 7.85
N GLU A 108 3.20 24.36 8.81
CA GLU A 108 3.78 24.44 10.16
C GLU A 108 3.74 23.07 10.85
N LEU A 109 2.61 22.35 10.75
CA LEU A 109 2.52 21.00 11.31
C LEU A 109 3.42 20.01 10.57
N CYS A 110 3.65 20.17 9.25
CA CYS A 110 4.65 19.37 8.54
C CYS A 110 6.06 19.58 9.11
N LEU A 111 6.43 20.83 9.41
CA LEU A 111 7.72 21.16 10.03
C LEU A 111 7.85 20.59 11.44
N GLU A 112 6.82 20.74 12.28
CA GLU A 112 6.82 20.17 13.62
C GLU A 112 6.95 18.63 13.58
N ASN A 113 6.18 17.96 12.73
CA ASN A 113 6.27 16.52 12.57
C ASN A 113 7.63 16.07 11.99
N LEU A 114 8.20 16.84 11.06
CA LEU A 114 9.53 16.60 10.52
C LEU A 114 10.60 16.75 11.60
N PHE A 115 10.49 17.80 12.42
CA PHE A 115 11.42 18.02 13.54
C PHE A 115 11.43 16.82 14.48
N ILE A 116 10.25 16.33 14.90
CA ILE A 116 10.15 15.19 15.80
C ILE A 116 10.75 13.92 15.18
N PHE A 117 10.57 13.71 13.87
CA PHE A 117 11.18 12.58 13.19
C PHE A 117 12.71 12.72 13.07
N LEU A 118 13.21 13.90 12.70
CA LEU A 118 14.67 14.13 12.58
C LEU A 118 15.37 14.19 13.94
N ASP A 119 14.68 14.64 14.99
CA ASP A 119 15.15 14.54 16.37
C ASP A 119 15.28 13.08 16.82
N PHE A 120 14.33 12.21 16.45
CA PHE A 120 14.45 10.77 16.64
C PHE A 120 15.66 10.18 15.88
N VAL A 121 15.88 10.58 14.63
CA VAL A 121 17.06 10.16 13.85
C VAL A 121 18.34 10.60 14.53
N ALA A 122 18.41 11.86 14.98
CA ALA A 122 19.56 12.36 15.73
C ALA A 122 19.74 11.62 17.06
N TYR A 123 18.66 11.35 17.80
CA TYR A 123 18.70 10.54 19.02
C TYR A 123 19.32 9.17 18.80
N CYS A 124 18.93 8.49 17.73
CA CYS A 124 19.40 7.13 17.42
C CYS A 124 20.83 7.08 16.88
N TYR A 125 21.26 8.06 16.08
CA TYR A 125 22.46 7.94 15.26
C TYR A 125 23.52 9.04 15.46
N ALA A 126 23.20 10.19 16.10
CA ALA A 126 24.21 11.24 16.33
C ALA A 126 25.29 10.80 17.33
N LEU A 127 26.48 11.37 17.19
CA LEU A 127 27.60 11.12 18.12
C LEU A 127 27.29 11.69 19.51
N GLU A 128 26.73 12.90 19.55
CA GLU A 128 26.29 13.56 20.77
C GLU A 128 24.85 14.04 20.61
N TYR A 129 23.94 13.55 21.42
CA TYR A 129 22.56 13.97 21.42
C TYR A 129 22.26 14.91 22.58
N THR A 130 21.55 15.99 22.29
CA THR A 130 20.97 16.89 23.27
C THR A 130 19.47 17.02 22.99
N GLU A 131 18.64 16.78 24.00
CA GLU A 131 17.19 16.92 23.86
C GLU A 131 16.79 18.35 23.49
N ARG A 132 15.90 18.47 22.51
CA ARG A 132 15.41 19.73 21.96
C ARG A 132 13.90 19.68 21.79
N GLU A 133 13.30 20.87 21.83
CA GLU A 133 11.89 21.05 21.53
C GLU A 133 11.74 21.94 20.29
N PHE A 134 10.70 21.70 19.55
CA PHE A 134 10.32 22.55 18.42
C PHE A 134 9.88 23.92 18.93
N ASP A 135 10.49 24.98 18.43
CA ASP A 135 10.16 26.35 18.79
C ASP A 135 9.35 27.04 17.69
N PRO A 136 8.02 27.17 17.87
CA PRO A 136 7.18 27.87 16.89
C PRO A 136 7.56 29.35 16.70
N ALA A 137 8.22 30.00 17.67
CA ALA A 137 8.61 31.40 17.57
C ALA A 137 9.66 31.65 16.48
N LEU A 138 10.47 30.64 16.16
CA LEU A 138 11.46 30.72 15.07
C LEU A 138 10.81 30.80 13.68
N LEU A 139 9.54 30.42 13.55
CA LEU A 139 8.81 30.47 12.27
C LEU A 139 8.38 31.89 11.88
N GLU A 140 8.43 32.85 12.80
CA GLU A 140 7.99 34.23 12.58
C GLU A 140 9.11 35.16 12.05
N GLU A 141 10.37 34.70 11.96
CA GLU A 141 11.51 35.53 11.53
C GLU A 141 11.60 35.72 10.01
N LYS A 142 12.08 36.89 9.60
CA LYS A 142 12.14 37.41 8.23
C LYS A 142 13.08 36.64 7.30
N PRO A 143 12.84 36.64 5.97
CA PRO A 143 13.60 35.88 4.99
C PRO A 143 15.06 36.29 4.87
N ALA A 144 15.98 35.34 4.89
CA ALA A 144 17.37 35.49 4.53
C ALA A 144 17.59 35.14 3.03
N GLU A 145 18.60 35.77 2.42
CA GLU A 145 18.92 35.64 1.00
C GLU A 145 19.27 34.22 0.52
N PRO A 146 19.11 33.91 -0.78
CA PRO A 146 19.25 32.56 -1.30
C PRO A 146 20.71 32.06 -1.33
N ILE A 147 20.94 30.85 -0.86
CA ILE A 147 22.23 30.15 -0.89
C ILE A 147 22.30 29.29 -2.16
N ALA A 148 23.40 29.43 -2.91
CA ALA A 148 23.69 28.68 -4.12
C ALA A 148 24.03 27.19 -3.81
N ALA A 149 23.66 26.32 -4.74
CA ALA A 149 23.90 24.87 -4.66
C ALA A 149 25.38 24.53 -4.90
N PRO A 150 25.97 23.53 -4.22
CA PRO A 150 27.34 23.08 -4.50
C PRO A 150 27.40 22.13 -5.69
N GLU A 151 28.46 22.27 -6.48
CA GLU A 151 28.83 21.43 -7.63
C GLU A 151 29.42 20.11 -7.16
N LYS A 152 29.17 19.04 -7.95
CA LYS A 152 29.73 17.69 -7.75
C LYS A 152 31.07 17.57 -8.45
N ASP A 153 32.05 17.06 -7.74
CA ASP A 153 33.33 16.63 -8.32
C ASP A 153 33.43 15.09 -8.27
N ASN A 154 33.78 14.50 -9.41
CA ASN A 154 33.94 13.05 -9.57
C ASN A 154 35.40 12.81 -9.96
N SER A 155 36.16 12.05 -9.15
CA SER A 155 37.23 11.18 -9.70
C SER A 155 37.95 10.33 -8.63
N GLU A 156 38.14 9.09 -9.01
CA GLU A 156 39.27 8.15 -8.76
C GLU A 156 39.29 7.26 -7.51
N ASP A 157 39.32 5.97 -7.74
CA ASP A 157 40.21 4.85 -7.36
C ASP A 157 39.55 3.60 -6.78
N ALA A 158 39.75 2.43 -7.47
CA ALA A 158 39.23 1.12 -7.08
C ALA A 158 39.80 0.60 -5.74
N GLU A 159 41.07 0.90 -5.41
CA GLU A 159 41.69 0.54 -4.12
C GLU A 159 41.10 1.38 -2.97
N LEU A 160 40.79 2.66 -3.23
CA LEU A 160 40.10 3.52 -2.30
C LEU A 160 38.67 3.03 -2.06
N LEU A 161 38.02 2.52 -3.10
CA LEU A 161 36.65 1.97 -3.02
C LEU A 161 36.57 0.76 -2.10
N LYS A 162 37.54 -0.16 -2.18
CA LYS A 162 37.59 -1.36 -1.31
C LYS A 162 37.82 -0.98 0.16
N LYS A 163 38.73 -0.05 0.40
CA LYS A 163 39.01 0.47 1.75
C LYS A 163 37.80 1.24 2.31
N LEU A 164 37.14 2.04 1.48
CA LEU A 164 35.91 2.73 1.82
C LEU A 164 34.73 1.76 2.09
N MET A 165 34.67 0.62 1.38
CA MET A 165 33.66 -0.41 1.65
C MET A 165 33.87 -1.09 3.01
N GLU A 166 35.12 -1.39 3.39
CA GLU A 166 35.45 -1.97 4.69
C GLU A 166 35.20 -0.96 5.84
N GLU A 167 35.59 0.30 5.65
CA GLU A 167 35.31 1.39 6.60
C GLU A 167 33.80 1.69 6.71
N ASN A 168 33.05 1.61 5.60
CA ASN A 168 31.59 1.76 5.60
C ASN A 168 30.89 0.59 6.30
N ALA A 169 31.38 -0.66 6.16
CA ALA A 169 30.82 -1.80 6.88
C ALA A 169 31.01 -1.66 8.39
N ALA A 170 32.22 -1.29 8.85
CA ALA A 170 32.50 -1.06 10.26
C ALA A 170 31.66 0.11 10.84
N LEU A 171 31.51 1.21 10.10
CA LEU A 171 30.68 2.34 10.48
C LEU A 171 29.20 1.96 10.56
N ARG A 172 28.74 1.12 9.64
CA ARG A 172 27.38 0.60 9.63
C ARG A 172 27.08 -0.23 10.87
N ASP A 173 27.98 -1.13 11.24
CA ASP A 173 27.85 -1.95 12.46
C ASP A 173 27.85 -1.08 13.72
N GLU A 174 28.70 -0.04 13.78
CA GLU A 174 28.76 0.90 14.90
C GLU A 174 27.45 1.70 15.02
N LEU A 175 26.93 2.23 13.91
CA LEU A 175 25.68 3.00 13.91
C LEU A 175 24.46 2.14 14.26
N THR A 176 24.44 0.89 13.78
CA THR A 176 23.39 -0.08 14.12
C THR A 176 23.40 -0.38 15.63
N ALA A 177 24.58 -0.70 16.20
CA ALA A 177 24.71 -0.97 17.63
C ALA A 177 24.32 0.24 18.49
N ARG A 178 24.70 1.46 18.08
CA ARG A 178 24.30 2.70 18.77
C ARG A 178 22.79 2.90 18.74
N ARG A 179 22.15 2.70 17.60
CA ARG A 179 20.69 2.79 17.48
C ARG A 179 20.00 1.78 18.38
N GLU A 180 20.48 0.52 18.45
CA GLU A 180 19.89 -0.49 19.35
C GLU A 180 19.96 -0.08 20.81
N GLU A 181 21.11 0.44 21.27
CA GLU A 181 21.29 0.91 22.64
C GLU A 181 20.37 2.10 22.96
N GLN A 182 20.38 3.12 22.11
CA GLN A 182 19.58 4.34 22.28
C GLN A 182 18.07 4.05 22.19
N ARG A 183 17.66 3.17 21.29
CA ARG A 183 16.25 2.82 21.06
C ARG A 183 15.58 2.22 22.31
N GLN A 184 16.33 1.48 23.14
CA GLN A 184 15.81 0.88 24.37
C GLN A 184 15.34 1.93 25.41
N SER A 185 15.96 3.10 25.43
CA SER A 185 15.63 4.20 26.34
C SER A 185 14.77 5.31 25.71
N TYR A 186 14.42 5.18 24.44
CA TYR A 186 13.57 6.15 23.76
C TYR A 186 12.15 6.16 24.30
N VAL A 187 11.66 7.33 24.67
CA VAL A 187 10.28 7.56 25.10
C VAL A 187 9.51 8.20 23.93
N PRO A 188 8.55 7.48 23.30
CA PRO A 188 7.75 8.04 22.22
C PRO A 188 7.02 9.32 22.65
N LYS A 189 7.04 10.34 21.80
CA LYS A 189 6.29 11.59 21.99
C LYS A 189 4.86 11.39 21.43
N PRO A 190 3.82 11.22 22.27
CA PRO A 190 2.47 10.95 21.77
C PRO A 190 1.94 12.13 20.95
N LEU A 191 1.20 11.82 19.91
CA LEU A 191 0.52 12.81 19.09
C LEU A 191 -0.88 13.05 19.66
N ASP A 192 -1.02 14.02 20.56
CA ASP A 192 -2.30 14.39 21.16
C ASP A 192 -2.78 15.78 20.68
N LEU A 193 -3.49 15.79 19.56
CA LEU A 193 -4.13 17.00 19.04
C LEU A 193 -5.59 17.06 19.50
N SER A 194 -6.08 18.27 19.80
CA SER A 194 -7.50 18.49 20.08
C SER A 194 -8.36 18.03 18.89
N GLU A 195 -9.61 17.69 19.14
CA GLU A 195 -10.56 17.26 18.10
C GLU A 195 -10.70 18.32 16.99
N TYR A 196 -10.76 19.60 17.36
CA TYR A 196 -10.77 20.69 16.39
C TYR A 196 -9.54 20.70 15.47
N LYS A 197 -8.32 20.61 16.03
CA LYS A 197 -7.08 20.53 15.24
C LYS A 197 -7.03 19.25 14.40
N THR A 198 -7.48 18.13 14.92
CA THR A 198 -7.59 16.87 14.19
C THR A 198 -8.50 17.02 12.96
N ARG A 199 -9.66 17.65 13.13
CA ARG A 199 -10.58 17.93 12.03
C ARG A 199 -9.92 18.81 10.96
N LYS A 200 -9.46 19.98 11.34
CA LYS A 200 -8.91 20.98 10.42
C LYS A 200 -7.64 20.54 9.70
N LEU A 201 -6.73 19.87 10.38
CA LEU A 201 -5.42 19.56 9.82
C LEU A 201 -5.36 18.20 9.13
N TYR A 202 -6.11 17.20 9.63
CA TYR A 202 -6.02 15.82 9.12
C TYR A 202 -7.27 15.40 8.33
N ILE A 203 -8.47 15.66 8.87
CA ILE A 203 -9.70 15.15 8.26
C ILE A 203 -10.09 15.99 7.05
N ASP A 204 -10.04 17.33 7.14
CA ASP A 204 -10.28 18.21 5.99
C ASP A 204 -9.30 17.90 4.84
N ALA A 205 -8.02 17.70 5.16
CA ALA A 205 -7.02 17.31 4.16
C ALA A 205 -7.31 15.93 3.54
N MET A 206 -7.75 14.97 4.34
CA MET A 206 -8.15 13.64 3.86
C MET A 206 -9.37 13.72 2.93
N LEU A 207 -10.34 14.57 3.22
CA LEU A 207 -11.51 14.81 2.38
C LEU A 207 -11.11 15.47 1.05
N MET A 208 -10.27 16.50 1.11
CA MET A 208 -9.75 17.17 -0.10
C MET A 208 -8.95 16.20 -0.98
N ASP A 209 -8.12 15.32 -0.39
CA ASP A 209 -7.36 14.28 -1.11
C ASP A 209 -8.30 13.25 -1.77
N ALA A 210 -9.46 12.96 -1.17
CA ALA A 210 -10.50 12.12 -1.75
C ALA A 210 -11.41 12.85 -2.78
N GLY A 211 -11.09 14.10 -3.12
CA GLY A 211 -11.81 14.87 -4.14
C GLY A 211 -13.03 15.67 -3.66
N TRP A 212 -13.26 15.74 -2.35
CA TRP A 212 -14.36 16.52 -1.79
C TRP A 212 -14.02 18.02 -1.68
N THR A 213 -15.03 18.89 -1.77
CA THR A 213 -14.89 20.35 -1.70
C THR A 213 -15.66 20.91 -0.52
N GLU A 214 -14.99 21.69 0.36
CA GLU A 214 -15.61 22.33 1.52
C GLU A 214 -16.71 23.32 1.09
N GLY A 215 -17.83 23.32 1.83
CA GLY A 215 -18.96 24.19 1.57
C GLY A 215 -19.83 23.82 0.36
N LYS A 216 -19.32 22.96 -0.53
CA LYS A 216 -20.08 22.42 -1.67
C LYS A 216 -20.53 20.98 -1.42
N ASP A 217 -19.59 20.12 -1.13
CA ASP A 217 -19.84 18.68 -1.03
C ASP A 217 -19.92 18.20 0.42
N TRP A 218 -19.39 18.96 1.40
CA TRP A 218 -19.57 18.68 2.82
C TRP A 218 -19.86 19.92 3.64
N ILE A 219 -20.56 19.70 4.74
CA ILE A 219 -20.88 20.70 5.75
C ILE A 219 -20.39 20.18 7.11
N ASN A 220 -19.78 21.08 7.89
CA ASN A 220 -19.29 20.81 9.24
C ASN A 220 -20.35 21.14 10.28
N GLU A 221 -20.33 20.44 11.41
CA GLU A 221 -21.16 20.72 12.59
C GLU A 221 -22.66 20.81 12.26
N VAL A 222 -23.15 19.83 11.47
CA VAL A 222 -24.54 19.80 11.01
C VAL A 222 -25.45 19.52 12.19
N GLU A 223 -26.36 20.45 12.45
CA GLU A 223 -27.40 20.32 13.49
C GLU A 223 -28.45 19.26 13.11
N LEU A 224 -28.61 18.27 13.99
CA LEU A 224 -29.54 17.15 13.81
C LEU A 224 -30.48 17.06 15.00
N PRO A 225 -31.77 17.53 14.84
CA PRO A 225 -32.77 17.41 15.87
C PRO A 225 -33.29 15.97 16.01
N GLY A 226 -33.69 15.59 17.21
CA GLY A 226 -34.26 14.25 17.50
C GLY A 226 -33.26 13.31 18.16
N MET A 227 -32.19 13.83 18.73
CA MET A 227 -31.25 13.06 19.53
C MET A 227 -31.85 12.66 20.89
N PRO A 228 -31.54 11.46 21.42
CA PRO A 228 -32.04 11.00 22.73
C PRO A 228 -31.25 11.61 23.91
N ASN A 229 -30.83 12.85 23.80
CA ASN A 229 -30.17 13.62 24.87
C ASN A 229 -31.11 14.70 25.41
N LYS A 230 -30.71 15.40 26.49
CA LYS A 230 -31.56 16.43 27.14
C LYS A 230 -31.86 17.62 26.24
N SER A 231 -31.00 17.94 25.28
CA SER A 231 -31.19 19.05 24.33
C SER A 231 -32.01 18.63 23.10
N GLU A 232 -32.27 17.33 22.92
CA GLU A 232 -32.90 16.74 21.72
C GLU A 232 -32.19 17.11 20.40
N VAL A 233 -30.95 17.61 20.49
CA VAL A 233 -30.13 18.06 19.37
C VAL A 233 -28.74 17.48 19.45
N GLY A 234 -28.19 17.11 18.31
CA GLY A 234 -26.80 16.73 18.13
C GLY A 234 -26.14 17.46 16.97
N TYR A 235 -24.83 17.44 16.91
CA TYR A 235 -24.06 18.07 15.86
C TYR A 235 -23.14 17.00 15.25
N ALA A 236 -23.39 16.66 13.97
CA ALA A 236 -22.51 15.75 13.24
C ALA A 236 -21.27 16.52 12.79
N ASP A 237 -20.08 15.99 13.08
CA ASP A 237 -18.81 16.65 12.74
C ASP A 237 -18.73 16.96 11.24
N TYR A 238 -19.11 16.00 10.38
CA TYR A 238 -19.24 16.19 8.93
C TYR A 238 -20.41 15.40 8.36
N VAL A 239 -21.10 16.01 7.40
CA VAL A 239 -22.04 15.30 6.52
C VAL A 239 -21.61 15.54 5.08
N LEU A 240 -21.41 14.46 4.32
CA LEU A 240 -21.05 14.47 2.91
C LEU A 240 -22.31 14.31 2.05
N TYR A 241 -22.42 15.11 1.00
CA TYR A 241 -23.62 15.18 0.17
C TYR A 241 -23.35 14.84 -1.30
N ASP A 242 -24.37 14.28 -1.98
CA ASP A 242 -24.39 14.19 -3.45
C ASP A 242 -24.80 15.55 -4.08
N ASP A 243 -24.76 15.63 -5.43
CA ASP A 243 -25.13 16.85 -6.17
C ASP A 243 -26.60 17.28 -5.96
N SER A 244 -27.45 16.41 -5.44
CA SER A 244 -28.85 16.69 -5.07
C SER A 244 -29.03 17.04 -3.59
N HIS A 245 -27.93 17.32 -2.87
CA HIS A 245 -27.91 17.57 -1.43
C HIS A 245 -28.53 16.45 -0.58
N ARG A 246 -28.44 15.19 -1.02
CA ARG A 246 -28.80 14.03 -0.20
C ARG A 246 -27.57 13.50 0.50
N PRO A 247 -27.64 13.15 1.79
CA PRO A 247 -26.49 12.68 2.54
C PRO A 247 -25.96 11.34 1.98
N LEU A 248 -24.67 11.29 1.69
CA LEU A 248 -23.94 10.09 1.30
C LEU A 248 -23.24 9.46 2.51
N ALA A 249 -22.63 10.28 3.36
CA ALA A 249 -21.94 9.80 4.54
C ALA A 249 -22.02 10.79 5.70
N VAL A 250 -21.88 10.25 6.91
CA VAL A 250 -21.62 10.96 8.15
C VAL A 250 -20.23 10.58 8.63
N ILE A 251 -19.43 11.56 9.04
CA ILE A 251 -18.13 11.32 9.65
C ILE A 251 -18.18 11.81 11.10
N GLU A 252 -17.80 10.95 12.00
CA GLU A 252 -17.57 11.28 13.41
C GLU A 252 -16.08 11.31 13.68
N ALA A 253 -15.59 12.44 14.11
CA ALA A 253 -14.20 12.71 14.40
C ALA A 253 -13.87 12.47 15.87
N LYS A 254 -12.66 12.04 16.15
CA LYS A 254 -12.12 11.95 17.50
C LYS A 254 -10.70 12.53 17.54
N ARG A 255 -10.23 12.87 18.74
CA ARG A 255 -8.83 13.29 18.95
C ARG A 255 -7.87 12.21 18.47
N THR A 256 -6.69 12.61 18.03
CA THR A 256 -5.66 11.72 17.47
C THR A 256 -5.29 10.54 18.36
N CYS A 257 -5.32 10.70 19.69
CA CYS A 257 -5.00 9.66 20.67
C CYS A 257 -6.21 8.83 21.14
N VAL A 258 -7.43 9.13 20.64
CA VAL A 258 -8.66 8.47 21.08
C VAL A 258 -9.05 7.37 20.09
N ASP A 259 -9.49 6.23 20.62
CA ASP A 259 -10.05 5.14 19.82
C ASP A 259 -11.32 5.62 19.09
N VAL A 260 -11.30 5.47 17.77
CA VAL A 260 -12.39 5.91 16.88
C VAL A 260 -13.73 5.21 17.19
N SER A 261 -13.70 4.02 17.75
CA SER A 261 -14.92 3.25 18.09
C SER A 261 -15.80 3.94 19.14
N LYS A 262 -15.23 4.86 19.93
CA LYS A 262 -15.99 5.66 20.90
C LYS A 262 -17.07 6.55 20.27
N GLY A 263 -16.89 6.95 19.01
CA GLY A 263 -17.88 7.71 18.25
C GLY A 263 -19.03 6.90 17.63
N ARG A 264 -18.94 5.56 17.65
CA ARG A 264 -19.85 4.65 16.91
C ARG A 264 -21.34 4.90 17.21
N GLN A 265 -21.70 4.95 18.48
CA GLN A 265 -23.10 5.10 18.88
C GLN A 265 -23.65 6.47 18.44
N GLN A 266 -22.87 7.52 18.61
CA GLN A 266 -23.24 8.88 18.21
C GLN A 266 -23.44 8.99 16.71
N ALA A 267 -22.48 8.52 15.92
CA ALA A 267 -22.58 8.50 14.46
C ALA A 267 -23.74 7.65 13.94
N SER A 268 -24.04 6.52 14.63
CA SER A 268 -25.19 5.69 14.29
C SER A 268 -26.52 6.42 14.47
N LEU A 269 -26.67 7.15 15.58
CA LEU A 269 -27.87 7.98 15.83
C LEU A 269 -28.01 9.10 14.79
N TYR A 270 -26.94 9.73 14.38
CA TYR A 270 -26.96 10.72 13.30
C TYR A 270 -27.40 10.11 11.97
N ALA A 271 -26.88 8.92 11.65
CA ALA A 271 -27.30 8.20 10.45
C ALA A 271 -28.79 7.82 10.50
N ASP A 272 -29.31 7.41 11.66
CA ASP A 272 -30.73 7.09 11.86
C ASP A 272 -31.63 8.31 11.63
N ILE A 273 -31.24 9.49 12.10
CA ILE A 273 -31.98 10.75 11.91
C ILE A 273 -31.99 11.12 10.42
N LEU A 274 -30.83 11.06 9.77
CA LEU A 274 -30.70 11.36 8.35
C LEU A 274 -31.47 10.36 7.48
N GLU A 275 -31.48 9.08 7.83
CA GLU A 275 -32.27 8.06 7.15
C GLU A 275 -33.75 8.34 7.22
N LYS A 276 -34.27 8.70 8.39
CA LYS A 276 -35.69 9.10 8.55
C LYS A 276 -36.05 10.30 7.69
N LYS A 277 -35.16 11.29 7.58
CA LYS A 277 -35.40 12.52 6.83
C LYS A 277 -35.28 12.33 5.31
N TYR A 278 -34.30 11.54 4.85
CA TYR A 278 -33.97 11.43 3.42
C TYR A 278 -34.30 10.05 2.82
N HIS A 279 -34.86 9.13 3.61
CA HIS A 279 -35.21 7.75 3.22
C HIS A 279 -34.02 6.98 2.63
N ARG A 280 -32.80 7.36 3.04
CA ARG A 280 -31.54 6.72 2.64
C ARG A 280 -30.56 6.80 3.80
N ARG A 281 -30.12 5.62 4.31
CA ARG A 281 -29.14 5.56 5.38
C ARG A 281 -27.76 5.92 4.84
N PRO A 282 -27.13 7.00 5.33
CA PRO A 282 -25.76 7.35 4.93
C PRO A 282 -24.77 6.31 5.44
N VAL A 283 -23.61 6.23 4.76
CA VAL A 283 -22.45 5.50 5.25
C VAL A 283 -21.87 6.24 6.46
N ILE A 284 -21.34 5.50 7.43
CA ILE A 284 -20.70 6.09 8.60
C ILE A 284 -19.19 5.89 8.47
N PHE A 285 -18.43 6.96 8.65
CA PHE A 285 -17.00 6.90 8.87
C PHE A 285 -16.69 7.36 10.28
N LEU A 286 -15.82 6.60 10.96
CA LEU A 286 -15.26 6.96 12.26
C LEU A 286 -13.78 7.22 12.05
N THR A 287 -13.28 8.38 12.46
CA THR A 287 -11.86 8.72 12.22
C THR A 287 -11.26 9.59 13.31
N ASN A 288 -9.95 9.41 13.56
CA ASN A 288 -9.12 10.30 14.37
C ASN A 288 -7.98 10.93 13.54
N GLY A 289 -8.13 10.92 12.20
CA GLY A 289 -7.13 11.41 11.26
C GLY A 289 -6.08 10.35 10.85
N PHE A 290 -5.87 9.29 11.65
CA PHE A 290 -4.91 8.23 11.38
C PHE A 290 -5.55 6.86 11.17
N GLU A 291 -6.56 6.56 11.94
CA GLU A 291 -7.39 5.40 11.75
C GLU A 291 -8.76 5.86 11.23
N THR A 292 -9.21 5.23 10.17
CA THR A 292 -10.53 5.43 9.61
C THR A 292 -11.24 4.09 9.52
N ARG A 293 -12.46 4.02 10.04
CA ARG A 293 -13.35 2.85 9.94
C ARG A 293 -14.61 3.20 9.18
N ILE A 294 -15.15 2.23 8.47
CA ILE A 294 -16.40 2.34 7.72
C ILE A 294 -17.46 1.41 8.30
N ILE A 295 -18.70 1.92 8.38
CA ILE A 295 -19.91 1.13 8.64
C ILE A 295 -20.86 1.41 7.48
N ASP A 296 -20.98 0.45 6.57
CA ASP A 296 -21.75 0.57 5.34
C ASP A 296 -23.07 -0.21 5.34
N GLY A 297 -23.32 -0.99 6.39
CA GLY A 297 -24.52 -1.82 6.51
C GLY A 297 -24.53 -3.07 5.63
N GLN A 298 -23.45 -3.31 4.87
CA GLN A 298 -23.31 -4.51 4.02
C GLN A 298 -22.33 -5.52 4.61
N TYR A 299 -21.23 -5.02 5.15
CA TYR A 299 -20.19 -5.79 5.80
C TYR A 299 -20.00 -5.34 7.24
N PRO A 300 -19.36 -6.12 8.09
CA PRO A 300 -18.97 -5.70 9.43
C PRO A 300 -18.13 -4.40 9.38
N GLU A 301 -18.18 -3.65 10.49
CA GLU A 301 -17.28 -2.51 10.67
C GLU A 301 -15.84 -2.91 10.42
N ARG A 302 -15.13 -2.10 9.64
CA ARG A 302 -13.76 -2.42 9.24
C ARG A 302 -12.91 -1.18 9.06
N LYS A 303 -11.61 -1.35 9.17
CA LYS A 303 -10.63 -0.31 8.88
C LYS A 303 -10.52 -0.12 7.38
N VAL A 304 -10.39 1.16 6.96
CA VAL A 304 -10.18 1.58 5.58
C VAL A 304 -9.03 2.58 5.51
N ALA A 305 -8.39 2.69 4.35
CA ALA A 305 -7.25 3.58 4.17
C ALA A 305 -7.61 5.06 4.31
N THR A 306 -8.81 5.44 3.82
CA THR A 306 -9.29 6.83 3.83
C THR A 306 -10.81 6.87 3.65
N VAL A 307 -11.42 8.03 3.78
CA VAL A 307 -12.81 8.26 3.40
C VAL A 307 -12.96 8.08 1.88
N TYR A 308 -14.07 7.48 1.45
CA TYR A 308 -14.35 7.23 0.05
C TYR A 308 -14.60 8.54 -0.71
N SER A 309 -14.29 8.54 -2.00
CA SER A 309 -14.68 9.62 -2.90
C SER A 309 -16.21 9.67 -3.08
N LYS A 310 -16.72 10.81 -3.56
CA LYS A 310 -18.13 10.98 -3.91
C LYS A 310 -18.61 9.91 -4.89
N ARG A 311 -17.85 9.68 -5.94
CA ARG A 311 -18.10 8.66 -6.96
C ARG A 311 -18.17 7.24 -6.38
N ASP A 312 -17.29 6.91 -5.43
CA ASP A 312 -17.30 5.60 -4.77
C ASP A 312 -18.54 5.40 -3.91
N LEU A 313 -18.92 6.42 -3.15
CA LEU A 313 -20.15 6.37 -2.33
C LEU A 313 -21.40 6.26 -3.20
N GLU A 314 -21.52 7.03 -4.27
CA GLU A 314 -22.63 6.93 -5.22
C GLU A 314 -22.71 5.53 -5.86
N LYS A 315 -21.54 4.97 -6.28
CA LYS A 315 -21.46 3.61 -6.78
C LYS A 315 -21.93 2.60 -5.73
N LEU A 316 -21.48 2.74 -4.48
CA LEU A 316 -21.87 1.85 -3.37
C LEU A 316 -23.40 1.88 -3.14
N PHE A 317 -24.03 3.06 -3.18
CA PHE A 317 -25.49 3.17 -3.08
C PHE A 317 -26.21 2.51 -4.26
N ASN A 318 -25.70 2.67 -5.47
CA ASN A 318 -26.25 2.01 -6.65
C ASN A 318 -26.16 0.47 -6.52
N LEU A 319 -25.01 -0.05 -6.13
CA LEU A 319 -24.84 -1.49 -5.89
C LEU A 319 -25.76 -2.00 -4.79
N ARG A 320 -25.93 -1.25 -3.68
CA ARG A 320 -26.89 -1.62 -2.61
C ARG A 320 -28.31 -1.81 -3.14
N SER A 321 -28.76 -0.93 -4.03
CA SER A 321 -30.13 -0.98 -4.58
C SER A 321 -30.33 -2.09 -5.60
N MET A 322 -29.25 -2.54 -6.27
CA MET A 322 -29.29 -3.55 -7.33
C MET A 322 -28.92 -4.96 -6.86
N ARG A 323 -28.38 -5.08 -5.65
CA ARG A 323 -27.82 -6.34 -5.12
C ARG A 323 -28.86 -7.42 -4.96
N LEU A 324 -28.68 -8.52 -5.66
CA LEU A 324 -29.51 -9.72 -5.58
C LEU A 324 -28.81 -10.79 -4.71
N SER A 325 -29.60 -11.70 -4.13
CA SER A 325 -29.06 -12.83 -3.35
C SER A 325 -28.12 -13.70 -4.19
N LEU A 326 -27.02 -14.14 -3.60
CA LEU A 326 -26.09 -15.13 -4.18
C LEU A 326 -26.56 -16.59 -3.95
N LYS A 327 -27.70 -16.80 -3.30
CA LYS A 327 -28.33 -18.12 -3.25
C LYS A 327 -28.87 -18.50 -4.64
N HIS A 328 -28.76 -19.76 -4.98
CA HIS A 328 -29.29 -20.30 -6.25
C HIS A 328 -28.77 -19.54 -7.49
N ILE A 329 -27.45 -19.35 -7.56
CA ILE A 329 -26.79 -18.79 -8.73
C ILE A 329 -26.86 -19.76 -9.91
N SER A 330 -26.91 -19.22 -11.14
CA SER A 330 -26.71 -19.96 -12.38
C SER A 330 -25.35 -19.54 -12.96
N VAL A 331 -24.51 -20.52 -13.21
CA VAL A 331 -23.21 -20.32 -13.86
C VAL A 331 -23.36 -20.47 -15.35
N ASN A 332 -22.79 -19.59 -16.13
CA ASN A 332 -22.80 -19.69 -17.60
C ASN A 332 -21.93 -20.87 -18.05
N PRO A 333 -22.52 -21.95 -18.65
CA PRO A 333 -21.78 -23.16 -19.01
C PRO A 333 -20.77 -22.92 -20.14
N ASN A 334 -20.93 -21.87 -20.94
CA ASN A 334 -19.98 -21.52 -21.99
C ASN A 334 -18.67 -20.95 -21.40
N ILE A 335 -18.73 -20.36 -20.20
CA ILE A 335 -17.56 -19.84 -19.49
C ILE A 335 -16.95 -20.94 -18.61
N ALA A 336 -17.75 -21.57 -17.74
CA ALA A 336 -17.31 -22.60 -16.80
C ALA A 336 -18.38 -23.68 -16.68
N GLY A 337 -18.20 -24.79 -17.42
CA GLY A 337 -19.19 -25.88 -17.51
C GLY A 337 -18.78 -27.16 -16.79
N ARG A 338 -17.67 -27.18 -16.07
CA ARG A 338 -17.23 -28.35 -15.30
C ARG A 338 -17.77 -28.28 -13.87
N TRP A 339 -18.24 -29.41 -13.34
CA TRP A 339 -18.88 -29.46 -12.04
C TRP A 339 -18.07 -28.85 -10.89
N TYR A 340 -16.75 -29.05 -10.89
CA TYR A 340 -15.87 -28.50 -9.87
C TYR A 340 -15.68 -26.99 -10.01
N GLN A 341 -15.77 -26.44 -11.24
CA GLN A 341 -15.75 -25.00 -11.46
C GLN A 341 -17.02 -24.35 -10.89
N GLU A 342 -18.19 -24.96 -11.14
CA GLU A 342 -19.44 -24.51 -10.54
C GLU A 342 -19.38 -24.62 -9.01
N GLY A 343 -18.81 -25.71 -8.48
CA GLY A 343 -18.60 -25.90 -7.04
C GLY A 343 -17.75 -24.79 -6.42
N ALA A 344 -16.64 -24.42 -7.09
CA ALA A 344 -15.76 -23.32 -6.65
C ALA A 344 -16.50 -21.97 -6.64
N ILE A 345 -17.26 -21.67 -7.69
CA ILE A 345 -18.04 -20.41 -7.78
C ILE A 345 -19.12 -20.36 -6.70
N LYS A 346 -19.85 -21.45 -6.47
CA LYS A 346 -20.84 -21.56 -5.38
C LYS A 346 -20.20 -21.34 -4.01
N ALA A 347 -19.06 -21.97 -3.74
CA ALA A 347 -18.36 -21.82 -2.46
C ALA A 347 -17.94 -20.37 -2.19
N VAL A 348 -17.48 -19.63 -3.21
CA VAL A 348 -17.18 -18.18 -3.06
C VAL A 348 -18.47 -17.38 -2.83
N CYS A 349 -19.53 -17.65 -3.59
CA CYS A 349 -20.80 -16.97 -3.44
C CYS A 349 -21.43 -17.19 -2.06
N ASP A 350 -21.36 -18.42 -1.52
CA ASP A 350 -21.83 -18.74 -0.16
C ASP A 350 -20.96 -18.05 0.91
N SER A 351 -19.64 -18.01 0.70
CA SER A 351 -18.71 -17.30 1.58
C SER A 351 -19.05 -15.80 1.66
N PHE A 352 -19.30 -15.16 0.54
CA PHE A 352 -19.62 -13.74 0.48
C PHE A 352 -21.05 -13.42 0.92
N GLY A 353 -22.02 -14.22 0.47
CA GLY A 353 -23.45 -13.95 0.66
C GLY A 353 -24.01 -14.44 2.00
N GLU A 354 -23.64 -15.65 2.44
CA GLU A 354 -24.20 -16.24 3.66
C GLU A 354 -23.28 -16.09 4.87
N ALA A 355 -21.99 -16.37 4.69
CA ALA A 355 -21.00 -16.25 5.76
C ALA A 355 -20.51 -14.80 5.97
N ASN A 356 -20.92 -13.86 5.12
CA ASN A 356 -20.55 -12.45 5.15
C ASN A 356 -19.04 -12.22 5.22
N ARG A 357 -18.27 -13.10 4.60
CA ARG A 357 -16.81 -13.00 4.48
C ARG A 357 -16.45 -12.11 3.30
N ARG A 358 -15.26 -11.53 3.35
CA ARG A 358 -14.75 -10.68 2.28
C ARG A 358 -13.53 -11.28 1.58
N LYS A 359 -13.07 -12.45 2.00
CA LYS A 359 -11.89 -13.11 1.45
C LYS A 359 -12.23 -14.55 1.12
N ALA A 360 -11.77 -15.02 -0.03
CA ALA A 360 -11.92 -16.40 -0.48
C ALA A 360 -10.65 -16.87 -1.18
N LEU A 361 -10.25 -18.12 -0.93
CA LEU A 361 -9.09 -18.77 -1.53
C LEU A 361 -9.54 -20.00 -2.32
N LEU A 362 -9.23 -20.03 -3.61
CA LEU A 362 -9.45 -21.15 -4.51
C LEU A 362 -8.12 -21.87 -4.76
N VAL A 363 -8.00 -23.08 -4.24
CA VAL A 363 -6.87 -23.96 -4.48
C VAL A 363 -7.23 -24.92 -5.60
N MET A 364 -6.71 -24.69 -6.81
CA MET A 364 -7.07 -25.47 -7.99
C MET A 364 -5.82 -25.84 -8.79
N ALA A 365 -5.72 -27.09 -9.22
CA ALA A 365 -4.57 -27.59 -9.99
C ALA A 365 -4.29 -26.76 -11.23
N THR A 366 -3.03 -26.66 -11.62
CA THR A 366 -2.64 -26.05 -12.90
C THR A 366 -3.30 -26.80 -14.05
N GLY A 367 -3.87 -26.08 -15.03
CA GLY A 367 -4.60 -26.67 -16.16
C GLY A 367 -6.08 -27.02 -15.86
N SER A 368 -6.56 -26.93 -14.61
CA SER A 368 -7.97 -27.16 -14.28
C SER A 368 -8.91 -26.03 -14.74
N GLY A 369 -8.38 -24.90 -15.18
CA GLY A 369 -9.15 -23.77 -15.68
C GLY A 369 -9.45 -22.70 -14.63
N LYS A 370 -8.53 -22.43 -13.70
CA LYS A 370 -8.61 -21.35 -12.68
C LYS A 370 -9.14 -20.04 -13.27
N THR A 371 -8.53 -19.56 -14.36
CA THR A 371 -8.92 -18.31 -15.01
C THR A 371 -10.36 -18.32 -15.50
N ARG A 372 -10.84 -19.44 -16.11
CA ARG A 372 -12.23 -19.56 -16.54
C ARG A 372 -13.20 -19.57 -15.37
N THR A 373 -12.84 -20.22 -14.26
CA THR A 373 -13.62 -20.25 -13.03
C THR A 373 -13.83 -18.84 -12.47
N VAL A 374 -12.77 -18.05 -12.43
CA VAL A 374 -12.84 -16.66 -11.96
C VAL A 374 -13.62 -15.75 -12.92
N ILE A 375 -13.47 -15.92 -14.23
CA ILE A 375 -14.27 -15.16 -15.21
C ILE A 375 -15.77 -15.44 -15.00
N ALA A 376 -16.15 -16.71 -14.81
CA ALA A 376 -17.53 -17.06 -14.54
C ALA A 376 -18.01 -16.55 -13.16
N LEU A 377 -17.15 -16.50 -12.15
CA LEU A 377 -17.45 -15.86 -10.87
C LEU A 377 -17.72 -14.37 -11.06
N CYS A 378 -16.88 -13.67 -11.84
CA CYS A 378 -17.08 -12.26 -12.17
C CYS A 378 -18.41 -12.04 -12.89
N ASP A 379 -18.76 -12.88 -13.87
CA ASP A 379 -20.03 -12.83 -14.56
C ASP A 379 -21.22 -12.92 -13.59
N VAL A 380 -21.20 -13.89 -12.67
CA VAL A 380 -22.24 -14.06 -11.64
C VAL A 380 -22.32 -12.82 -10.74
N LEU A 381 -21.21 -12.32 -10.25
CA LEU A 381 -21.19 -11.16 -9.32
C LEU A 381 -21.63 -9.86 -10.00
N LEU A 382 -21.27 -9.65 -11.27
CA LEU A 382 -21.73 -8.52 -12.09
C LEU A 382 -23.24 -8.59 -12.33
N GLN A 383 -23.76 -9.72 -12.76
CA GLN A 383 -25.20 -9.93 -13.01
C GLN A 383 -26.03 -9.80 -11.74
N ARG A 384 -25.49 -10.16 -10.58
CA ARG A 384 -26.17 -10.05 -9.28
C ARG A 384 -26.00 -8.67 -8.61
N GLY A 385 -25.34 -7.70 -9.26
CA GLY A 385 -25.15 -6.35 -8.75
C GLY A 385 -24.24 -6.29 -7.51
N TRP A 386 -23.34 -7.25 -7.34
CA TRP A 386 -22.37 -7.25 -6.25
C TRP A 386 -21.11 -6.48 -6.56
N VAL A 387 -20.75 -6.43 -7.84
CA VAL A 387 -19.50 -5.88 -8.34
C VAL A 387 -19.78 -5.03 -9.56
N LYS A 388 -19.07 -3.93 -9.71
CA LYS A 388 -19.03 -3.09 -10.89
C LYS A 388 -17.60 -2.94 -11.41
N ASN A 389 -16.65 -2.65 -10.52
CA ASN A 389 -15.25 -2.46 -10.85
C ASN A 389 -14.39 -3.59 -10.28
N ILE A 390 -13.60 -4.23 -11.12
CA ILE A 390 -12.78 -5.40 -10.79
C ILE A 390 -11.30 -5.03 -11.00
N LEU A 391 -10.44 -5.44 -10.06
CA LEU A 391 -8.99 -5.42 -10.19
C LEU A 391 -8.48 -6.85 -10.31
N PHE A 392 -7.76 -7.16 -11.37
CA PHE A 392 -7.07 -8.43 -11.55
C PHE A 392 -5.55 -8.22 -11.47
N LEU A 393 -4.91 -8.91 -10.53
CA LEU A 393 -3.49 -8.83 -10.25
C LEU A 393 -2.79 -10.15 -10.56
N ALA A 394 -1.66 -10.07 -11.27
CA ALA A 394 -0.76 -11.19 -11.49
C ALA A 394 0.70 -10.75 -11.34
N ASP A 395 1.61 -11.71 -11.14
CA ASP A 395 3.02 -11.42 -10.90
C ASP A 395 3.75 -10.93 -12.18
N ARG A 396 3.35 -11.47 -13.36
CA ARG A 396 4.06 -11.21 -14.63
C ARG A 396 3.12 -10.62 -15.67
N ASN A 397 3.68 -9.73 -16.50
CA ASN A 397 2.93 -9.07 -17.58
C ASN A 397 2.33 -10.06 -18.59
N SER A 398 3.02 -11.17 -18.88
CA SER A 398 2.49 -12.23 -19.75
C SER A 398 1.20 -12.85 -19.22
N LEU A 399 1.11 -13.08 -17.90
CA LEU A 399 -0.10 -13.60 -17.23
C LEU A 399 -1.23 -12.57 -17.25
N VAL A 400 -0.91 -11.29 -17.01
CA VAL A 400 -1.85 -10.16 -17.11
C VAL A 400 -2.46 -10.09 -18.50
N THR A 401 -1.65 -10.12 -19.56
CA THR A 401 -2.10 -10.07 -20.95
C THR A 401 -2.92 -11.31 -21.32
N GLN A 402 -2.53 -12.51 -20.87
CA GLN A 402 -3.28 -13.74 -21.10
C GLN A 402 -4.65 -13.70 -20.41
N ALA A 403 -4.71 -13.23 -19.16
CA ALA A 403 -5.96 -13.08 -18.42
C ALA A 403 -6.88 -12.07 -19.11
N LYS A 404 -6.38 -10.87 -19.48
CA LYS A 404 -7.13 -9.85 -20.24
C LYS A 404 -7.76 -10.44 -21.49
N ARG A 405 -6.98 -11.17 -22.31
CA ARG A 405 -7.49 -11.82 -23.54
C ARG A 405 -8.62 -12.81 -23.24
N SER A 406 -8.50 -13.59 -22.17
CA SER A 406 -9.53 -14.55 -21.77
C SER A 406 -10.82 -13.84 -21.33
N PHE A 407 -10.71 -12.72 -20.60
CA PHE A 407 -11.87 -11.90 -20.21
C PHE A 407 -12.55 -11.27 -21.42
N VAL A 408 -11.81 -10.68 -22.36
CA VAL A 408 -12.37 -10.11 -23.60
C VAL A 408 -13.15 -11.16 -24.39
N ASN A 409 -12.61 -12.38 -24.49
CA ASN A 409 -13.26 -13.45 -25.26
C ASN A 409 -14.52 -14.01 -24.58
N LEU A 410 -14.57 -14.06 -23.25
CA LEU A 410 -15.63 -14.71 -22.50
C LEU A 410 -16.66 -13.73 -21.93
N LEU A 411 -16.29 -12.46 -21.75
CA LEU A 411 -17.14 -11.35 -21.29
C LEU A 411 -16.95 -10.13 -22.22
N PRO A 412 -17.41 -10.20 -23.47
CA PRO A 412 -17.13 -9.17 -24.48
C PRO A 412 -17.75 -7.81 -24.16
N ASP A 413 -18.81 -7.78 -23.34
CA ASP A 413 -19.49 -6.53 -22.93
C ASP A 413 -18.79 -5.84 -21.76
N LEU A 414 -17.80 -6.47 -21.12
CA LEU A 414 -17.05 -5.89 -20.03
C LEU A 414 -15.90 -5.03 -20.57
N SER A 415 -15.90 -3.74 -20.22
CA SER A 415 -14.76 -2.88 -20.57
C SER A 415 -13.53 -3.27 -19.76
N VAL A 416 -12.40 -3.47 -20.45
CA VAL A 416 -11.14 -3.97 -19.85
C VAL A 416 -9.97 -3.10 -20.25
N THR A 417 -8.99 -2.95 -19.35
CA THR A 417 -7.70 -2.29 -19.61
C THR A 417 -6.55 -3.06 -18.99
N ASN A 418 -5.35 -2.97 -19.59
CA ASN A 418 -4.10 -3.45 -19.02
C ASN A 418 -3.19 -2.27 -18.72
N LEU A 419 -3.01 -1.93 -17.45
CA LEU A 419 -2.19 -0.80 -17.03
C LEU A 419 -0.70 -0.95 -17.34
N CYS A 420 -0.23 -2.16 -17.62
CA CYS A 420 1.15 -2.37 -18.05
C CYS A 420 1.40 -1.91 -19.49
N GLU A 421 0.35 -1.85 -20.32
CA GLU A 421 0.40 -1.49 -21.74
C GLU A 421 -0.26 -0.12 -21.99
N GLU A 422 -1.44 0.12 -21.39
CA GLU A 422 -2.28 1.29 -21.60
C GLU A 422 -2.32 2.14 -20.31
N LYS A 423 -1.29 2.96 -20.12
CA LYS A 423 -1.12 3.71 -18.85
C LYS A 423 -2.16 4.82 -18.60
N ASP A 424 -2.99 5.16 -19.59
CA ASP A 424 -3.92 6.30 -19.55
C ASP A 424 -5.41 5.92 -19.55
N ASN A 425 -5.75 4.62 -19.61
CA ASN A 425 -7.14 4.17 -19.64
C ASN A 425 -7.57 3.61 -18.26
N TYR A 426 -8.10 4.49 -17.41
CA TYR A 426 -8.49 4.15 -16.03
C TYR A 426 -10.01 4.01 -15.83
N THR A 427 -10.80 4.22 -16.88
CA THR A 427 -12.26 4.22 -16.82
C THR A 427 -12.89 2.84 -17.03
N ALA A 428 -12.08 1.83 -17.36
CA ALA A 428 -12.55 0.47 -17.59
C ALA A 428 -13.06 -0.18 -16.29
N HIS A 429 -14.10 -1.00 -16.42
CA HIS A 429 -14.69 -1.73 -15.30
C HIS A 429 -13.84 -2.91 -14.83
N CYS A 430 -12.96 -3.44 -15.67
CA CYS A 430 -12.00 -4.46 -15.25
C CYS A 430 -10.58 -4.01 -15.59
N VAL A 431 -9.80 -3.81 -14.55
CA VAL A 431 -8.41 -3.33 -14.64
C VAL A 431 -7.48 -4.51 -14.40
N PHE A 432 -6.59 -4.76 -15.35
CA PHE A 432 -5.54 -5.76 -15.27
C PHE A 432 -4.21 -5.09 -15.00
N SER A 433 -3.44 -5.61 -14.04
CA SER A 433 -2.15 -5.04 -13.68
C SER A 433 -1.22 -6.09 -13.08
N THR A 434 0.09 -5.85 -13.15
CA THR A 434 1.01 -6.52 -12.24
C THR A 434 0.91 -5.87 -10.85
N TYR A 435 1.27 -6.63 -9.81
CA TYR A 435 1.36 -6.07 -8.44
C TYR A 435 2.27 -4.85 -8.39
N GLN A 436 3.40 -4.92 -9.08
CA GLN A 436 4.37 -3.83 -9.17
C GLN A 436 3.79 -2.55 -9.79
N THR A 437 3.11 -2.66 -10.93
CA THR A 437 2.49 -1.51 -11.61
C THR A 437 1.40 -0.90 -10.74
N MET A 438 0.58 -1.74 -10.07
CA MET A 438 -0.49 -1.25 -9.20
C MET A 438 0.05 -0.52 -7.96
N MET A 439 1.16 -1.00 -7.35
CA MET A 439 1.82 -0.28 -6.25
C MET A 439 2.18 1.15 -6.64
N ASN A 440 2.68 1.35 -7.85
CA ASN A 440 3.02 2.68 -8.34
C ASN A 440 1.77 3.57 -8.57
N CYS A 441 0.58 2.97 -8.71
CA CYS A 441 -0.67 3.69 -8.95
C CYS A 441 -1.42 4.11 -7.68
N ILE A 442 -1.13 3.51 -6.52
CA ILE A 442 -1.87 3.76 -5.26
C ILE A 442 -1.79 5.22 -4.83
N ASP A 443 -0.60 5.86 -4.94
CA ASP A 443 -0.38 7.25 -4.55
C ASP A 443 -0.28 8.21 -5.76
N SER A 444 -0.50 7.71 -6.98
CA SER A 444 -0.46 8.55 -8.18
C SER A 444 -1.67 9.46 -8.23
N VAL A 445 -1.44 10.76 -8.26
CA VAL A 445 -2.44 11.77 -8.59
C VAL A 445 -2.47 11.92 -10.10
N LYS A 446 -3.64 12.19 -10.70
CA LYS A 446 -3.75 12.04 -12.13
C LYS A 446 -4.26 13.17 -12.95
N ASP A 447 -5.18 13.90 -12.41
CA ASP A 447 -5.83 14.99 -13.12
C ASP A 447 -6.37 16.01 -12.13
N ASP A 448 -7.05 17.02 -12.66
CA ASP A 448 -7.70 18.06 -11.87
C ASP A 448 -8.82 17.51 -10.94
N GLU A 449 -9.22 16.25 -11.12
CA GLU A 449 -10.27 15.58 -10.34
C GLU A 449 -9.77 14.75 -9.14
N GLY A 450 -8.47 14.50 -9.02
CA GLY A 450 -7.88 13.80 -7.86
C GLY A 450 -7.15 12.49 -8.16
N LYS A 451 -7.21 11.53 -7.24
CA LYS A 451 -6.49 10.25 -7.34
C LYS A 451 -7.01 9.37 -8.45
N LEU A 452 -6.10 8.69 -9.12
CA LEU A 452 -6.38 7.72 -10.17
C LEU A 452 -7.37 6.65 -9.74
N PHE A 453 -7.03 5.98 -8.66
CA PHE A 453 -7.87 5.00 -8.01
C PHE A 453 -8.03 5.38 -6.54
N THR A 454 -9.25 5.65 -6.12
CA THR A 454 -9.61 5.90 -4.73
C THR A 454 -9.75 4.58 -3.97
N SER A 455 -9.73 4.62 -2.65
CA SER A 455 -9.77 3.40 -1.81
C SER A 455 -11.03 2.54 -2.01
N GLY A 456 -12.14 3.16 -2.39
CA GLY A 456 -13.40 2.48 -2.70
C GLY A 456 -13.62 2.21 -4.20
N HIS A 457 -12.61 2.40 -5.06
CA HIS A 457 -12.78 2.29 -6.52
C HIS A 457 -13.15 0.88 -6.98
N PHE A 458 -12.49 -0.14 -6.46
CA PHE A 458 -12.74 -1.53 -6.81
C PHE A 458 -13.74 -2.18 -5.86
N ASP A 459 -14.56 -3.09 -6.42
CA ASP A 459 -15.57 -3.87 -5.68
C ASP A 459 -15.15 -5.34 -5.56
N LEU A 460 -14.11 -5.74 -6.28
CA LEU A 460 -13.50 -7.06 -6.21
C LEU A 460 -12.02 -6.97 -6.61
N VAL A 461 -11.15 -7.58 -5.83
CA VAL A 461 -9.74 -7.80 -6.16
C VAL A 461 -9.51 -9.28 -6.36
N ILE A 462 -8.91 -9.65 -7.49
CA ILE A 462 -8.53 -11.01 -7.83
C ILE A 462 -7.01 -11.08 -7.85
N CYS A 463 -6.45 -12.02 -7.10
CA CYS A 463 -5.03 -12.29 -7.03
C CYS A 463 -4.71 -13.64 -7.65
N ASP A 464 -4.04 -13.63 -8.79
CA ASP A 464 -3.49 -14.85 -9.37
C ASP A 464 -2.14 -15.18 -8.72
N GLU A 465 -1.87 -16.46 -8.52
CA GLU A 465 -0.72 -16.99 -7.77
C GLU A 465 -0.59 -16.36 -6.36
N ALA A 466 -1.68 -16.42 -5.59
CA ALA A 466 -1.84 -15.77 -4.29
C ALA A 466 -0.99 -16.43 -3.19
N HIS A 467 0.34 -16.25 -3.24
CA HIS A 467 1.27 -16.71 -2.21
C HIS A 467 1.49 -15.61 -1.16
N ARG A 468 1.75 -15.99 0.11
CA ARG A 468 2.02 -15.02 1.19
C ARG A 468 3.20 -14.10 0.88
N SER A 469 4.24 -14.55 0.21
CA SER A 469 5.38 -13.72 -0.20
C SER A 469 4.96 -12.54 -1.08
N ILE A 470 3.99 -12.75 -1.98
CA ILE A 470 3.39 -11.68 -2.80
C ILE A 470 2.57 -10.73 -1.90
N TYR A 471 1.78 -11.28 -0.98
CA TYR A 471 0.97 -10.47 -0.09
C TYR A 471 1.82 -9.57 0.80
N ASN A 472 2.86 -10.08 1.43
CA ASN A 472 3.75 -9.29 2.28
C ASN A 472 4.47 -8.20 1.48
N LYS A 473 4.98 -8.53 0.28
CA LYS A 473 5.67 -7.58 -0.60
C LYS A 473 4.75 -6.46 -1.11
N TYR A 474 3.48 -6.75 -1.34
CA TYR A 474 2.51 -5.80 -1.93
C TYR A 474 1.33 -5.51 -1.00
N ARG A 475 1.55 -5.62 0.31
CA ARG A 475 0.54 -5.47 1.36
C ARG A 475 -0.22 -4.16 1.27
N ASP A 476 0.43 -3.10 0.83
CA ASP A 476 -0.17 -1.77 0.73
C ASP A 476 -1.31 -1.72 -0.30
N ILE A 477 -1.28 -2.53 -1.37
CA ILE A 477 -2.41 -2.65 -2.31
C ILE A 477 -3.66 -3.12 -1.57
N PHE A 478 -3.52 -4.16 -0.76
CA PHE A 478 -4.64 -4.78 -0.03
C PHE A 478 -5.12 -3.95 1.16
N ASN A 479 -4.24 -3.12 1.73
CA ASN A 479 -4.60 -2.18 2.78
C ASN A 479 -5.25 -0.91 2.21
N TYR A 480 -4.93 -0.56 0.96
CA TYR A 480 -5.45 0.63 0.32
C TYR A 480 -6.86 0.41 -0.25
N PHE A 481 -7.09 -0.65 -1.03
CA PHE A 481 -8.39 -0.92 -1.63
C PHE A 481 -9.30 -1.70 -0.68
N ASP A 482 -10.43 -1.10 -0.34
CA ASP A 482 -11.45 -1.75 0.49
C ASP A 482 -12.40 -2.60 -0.37
N ALA A 483 -11.91 -3.71 -0.89
CA ALA A 483 -12.67 -4.63 -1.74
C ALA A 483 -12.59 -6.08 -1.23
N PRO A 484 -13.62 -6.91 -1.46
CA PRO A 484 -13.51 -8.35 -1.33
C PRO A 484 -12.35 -8.90 -2.15
N LEU A 485 -11.67 -9.93 -1.63
CA LEU A 485 -10.46 -10.52 -2.18
C LEU A 485 -10.69 -11.98 -2.57
N VAL A 486 -10.36 -12.36 -3.80
CA VAL A 486 -10.34 -13.74 -4.27
C VAL A 486 -8.92 -14.12 -4.69
N GLY A 487 -8.33 -15.07 -3.99
CA GLY A 487 -7.02 -15.62 -4.31
C GLY A 487 -7.13 -16.90 -5.12
N LEU A 488 -6.25 -17.02 -6.12
CA LEU A 488 -6.09 -18.24 -6.92
C LEU A 488 -4.69 -18.79 -6.69
N THR A 489 -4.58 -20.07 -6.41
CA THR A 489 -3.28 -20.75 -6.35
C THR A 489 -3.42 -22.23 -6.72
N ALA A 490 -2.36 -22.83 -7.23
CA ALA A 490 -2.28 -24.28 -7.37
C ALA A 490 -1.61 -24.94 -6.15
N THR A 491 -0.72 -24.22 -5.49
CA THR A 491 0.15 -24.70 -4.42
C THR A 491 0.14 -23.71 -3.25
N PRO A 492 -0.86 -23.80 -2.36
CA PRO A 492 -0.85 -22.96 -1.17
C PRO A 492 0.34 -23.37 -0.28
N LYS A 493 1.03 -22.36 0.27
CA LYS A 493 2.09 -22.58 1.24
C LYS A 493 1.52 -22.48 2.64
N ASP A 494 1.87 -23.41 3.51
CA ASP A 494 1.44 -23.52 4.92
C ASP A 494 2.59 -23.47 5.93
N GLU A 495 3.81 -23.21 5.46
CA GLU A 495 4.98 -22.96 6.32
C GLU A 495 4.70 -21.78 7.27
N ILE A 496 5.27 -21.82 8.48
CA ILE A 496 5.02 -20.83 9.56
C ILE A 496 5.19 -19.39 9.06
N ASP A 497 6.23 -19.13 8.25
CA ASP A 497 6.52 -17.80 7.72
C ASP A 497 5.84 -17.47 6.38
N LYS A 498 5.13 -18.42 5.78
CA LYS A 498 4.55 -18.29 4.42
C LYS A 498 3.10 -18.80 4.34
N ASN A 499 2.34 -18.65 5.40
CA ASN A 499 0.98 -19.18 5.46
C ASN A 499 0.00 -18.36 4.61
N THR A 500 -0.35 -18.88 3.43
CA THR A 500 -1.32 -18.29 2.52
C THR A 500 -2.72 -18.20 3.12
N TYR A 501 -3.12 -19.18 3.96
CA TYR A 501 -4.45 -19.24 4.57
C TYR A 501 -4.73 -18.09 5.53
N GLU A 502 -3.72 -17.64 6.27
CA GLU A 502 -3.82 -16.52 7.20
C GLU A 502 -4.18 -15.20 6.48
N VAL A 503 -3.60 -14.96 5.31
CA VAL A 503 -3.92 -13.79 4.46
C VAL A 503 -5.41 -13.74 4.12
N PHE A 504 -6.01 -14.89 3.88
CA PHE A 504 -7.42 -15.03 3.54
C PHE A 504 -8.32 -15.26 4.76
N GLU A 505 -7.78 -15.11 5.98
CA GLU A 505 -8.52 -15.33 7.25
C GLU A 505 -9.16 -16.72 7.33
N LEU A 506 -8.43 -17.72 6.84
CA LEU A 506 -8.84 -19.12 6.79
C LEU A 506 -7.99 -19.98 7.74
N GLN A 507 -8.56 -21.07 8.20
CA GLN A 507 -7.81 -22.09 8.93
C GLN A 507 -6.77 -22.73 8.00
N SER A 508 -5.55 -22.96 8.51
CA SER A 508 -4.49 -23.61 7.74
C SER A 508 -4.97 -24.96 7.17
N GLY A 509 -4.68 -25.17 5.89
CA GLY A 509 -5.11 -26.37 5.15
C GLY A 509 -6.58 -26.38 4.71
N VAL A 510 -7.39 -25.38 5.06
CA VAL A 510 -8.82 -25.34 4.72
C VAL A 510 -9.13 -24.13 3.82
N PRO A 511 -8.94 -24.23 2.50
CA PRO A 511 -9.32 -23.17 1.57
C PRO A 511 -10.84 -23.04 1.46
N THR A 512 -11.31 -21.97 0.83
CA THR A 512 -12.74 -21.80 0.50
C THR A 512 -13.21 -22.93 -0.43
N TYR A 513 -12.35 -23.33 -1.37
CA TYR A 513 -12.59 -24.49 -2.24
C TYR A 513 -11.25 -25.09 -2.67
N ALA A 514 -11.21 -26.43 -2.76
CA ALA A 514 -10.03 -27.17 -3.22
C ALA A 514 -10.40 -28.12 -4.36
N TYR A 515 -9.57 -28.15 -5.40
CA TYR A 515 -9.60 -29.15 -6.47
C TYR A 515 -8.16 -29.44 -6.91
N ASP A 516 -7.55 -30.40 -6.27
CA ASP A 516 -6.14 -30.75 -6.45
C ASP A 516 -5.89 -31.58 -7.71
N LEU A 517 -4.61 -31.84 -8.01
CA LEU A 517 -4.20 -32.58 -9.18
C LEU A 517 -4.65 -34.04 -9.12
N ALA A 518 -4.54 -34.69 -7.94
CA ALA A 518 -4.90 -36.08 -7.78
C ALA A 518 -6.40 -36.33 -8.07
N GLN A 519 -7.25 -35.44 -7.58
CA GLN A 519 -8.68 -35.49 -7.87
C GLN A 519 -8.95 -35.17 -9.36
N ALA A 520 -8.24 -34.20 -9.97
CA ALA A 520 -8.41 -33.84 -11.36
C ALA A 520 -8.00 -34.97 -12.34
N VAL A 521 -6.97 -35.74 -12.00
CA VAL A 521 -6.53 -36.94 -12.74
C VAL A 521 -7.54 -38.05 -12.58
N LYS A 522 -7.98 -38.30 -11.35
CA LYS A 522 -9.01 -39.31 -11.05
C LYS A 522 -10.33 -39.07 -11.81
N ASP A 523 -10.72 -37.79 -11.93
CA ASP A 523 -11.93 -37.38 -12.66
C ASP A 523 -11.71 -37.33 -14.19
N GLY A 524 -10.51 -37.58 -14.68
CA GLY A 524 -10.17 -37.61 -16.10
C GLY A 524 -10.08 -36.22 -16.78
N TYR A 525 -9.99 -35.15 -16.01
CA TYR A 525 -9.81 -33.78 -16.54
C TYR A 525 -8.36 -33.38 -16.74
N LEU A 526 -7.46 -33.99 -16.00
CA LEU A 526 -6.00 -33.82 -16.16
C LEU A 526 -5.35 -35.19 -16.32
N VAL A 527 -4.15 -35.19 -16.87
CA VAL A 527 -3.32 -36.40 -17.00
C VAL A 527 -2.29 -36.40 -15.89
N ASP A 528 -1.92 -37.59 -15.45
CA ASP A 528 -0.83 -37.79 -14.50
C ASP A 528 0.50 -37.41 -15.17
N PHE A 529 1.51 -37.07 -14.39
CA PHE A 529 2.84 -36.76 -14.87
C PHE A 529 3.89 -37.65 -14.20
N MET A 530 4.92 -37.95 -14.94
CA MET A 530 6.12 -38.61 -14.42
C MET A 530 7.22 -37.57 -14.27
N SER A 531 7.69 -37.39 -13.06
CA SER A 531 8.85 -36.54 -12.80
C SER A 531 10.11 -37.30 -13.16
N VAL A 532 10.90 -36.77 -14.09
CA VAL A 532 12.24 -37.27 -14.39
C VAL A 532 13.23 -36.28 -13.80
N GLU A 533 13.90 -36.70 -12.76
CA GLU A 533 14.98 -35.92 -12.15
C GLU A 533 16.24 -36.09 -13.01
N THR A 534 16.64 -35.05 -13.71
CA THR A 534 17.92 -35.03 -14.45
C THR A 534 18.95 -34.31 -13.58
N LYS A 535 19.89 -35.07 -13.05
CA LYS A 535 21.00 -34.50 -12.31
C LYS A 535 22.09 -34.09 -13.30
N LEU A 536 22.35 -32.82 -13.38
CA LEU A 536 23.44 -32.30 -14.22
C LEU A 536 24.75 -32.46 -13.46
N LYS A 537 25.69 -33.19 -14.08
CA LYS A 537 27.01 -33.54 -13.47
C LYS A 537 27.76 -32.31 -12.95
N PHE A 538 27.66 -31.19 -13.66
CA PHE A 538 28.34 -29.96 -13.28
C PHE A 538 27.75 -29.28 -12.04
N ILE A 539 26.44 -29.48 -11.76
CA ILE A 539 25.79 -28.94 -10.53
C ILE A 539 26.28 -29.72 -9.30
N GLU A 540 26.54 -31.03 -9.42
CA GLU A 540 27.03 -31.86 -8.31
C GLU A 540 28.55 -31.76 -8.11
N GLN A 541 29.31 -31.69 -9.20
CA GLN A 541 30.76 -31.83 -9.18
C GLN A 541 31.52 -30.54 -9.50
N GLY A 542 30.80 -29.49 -9.90
CA GLY A 542 31.41 -28.29 -10.46
C GLY A 542 31.84 -28.48 -11.91
N ILE A 543 32.42 -27.46 -12.51
CA ILE A 543 32.96 -27.46 -13.86
C ILE A 543 34.49 -27.45 -13.75
N VAL A 544 35.14 -28.37 -14.45
CA VAL A 544 36.59 -28.40 -14.62
C VAL A 544 36.89 -28.11 -16.09
N TYR A 545 37.64 -27.05 -16.37
CA TYR A 545 37.90 -26.57 -17.72
C TYR A 545 38.47 -27.65 -18.64
N ASP A 546 39.43 -28.45 -18.16
CA ASP A 546 40.08 -29.51 -18.95
C ASP A 546 39.17 -30.66 -19.36
N GLU A 547 38.05 -30.86 -18.65
CA GLU A 547 37.07 -31.92 -18.94
C GLU A 547 35.97 -31.50 -19.90
N LEU A 548 35.94 -30.22 -20.31
CA LEU A 548 34.96 -29.69 -21.26
C LEU A 548 35.29 -30.09 -22.72
N SER A 549 34.23 -30.21 -23.54
CA SER A 549 34.39 -30.33 -24.99
C SER A 549 34.96 -29.05 -25.60
N ASP A 550 35.53 -29.13 -26.81
CA ASP A 550 36.12 -27.95 -27.46
C ASP A 550 35.07 -26.85 -27.71
N GLU A 551 33.80 -27.21 -27.93
CA GLU A 551 32.68 -26.28 -28.09
C GLU A 551 32.28 -25.62 -26.75
N ASP A 552 32.27 -26.39 -25.65
CA ASP A 552 31.96 -25.92 -24.32
C ASP A 552 33.09 -25.05 -23.71
N LYS A 553 34.35 -25.32 -24.08
CA LYS A 553 35.49 -24.48 -23.67
C LYS A 553 35.36 -23.06 -24.18
N GLN A 554 34.96 -22.89 -25.42
CA GLN A 554 34.78 -21.57 -25.98
C GLN A 554 33.66 -20.78 -25.28
N ALA A 555 32.53 -21.43 -24.94
CA ALA A 555 31.45 -20.83 -24.16
C ALA A 555 31.90 -20.53 -22.72
N TYR A 556 32.76 -21.36 -22.15
CA TYR A 556 33.31 -21.15 -20.80
C TYR A 556 34.28 -19.95 -20.78
N GLU A 557 35.17 -19.83 -21.79
CA GLU A 557 36.07 -18.70 -21.96
C GLU A 557 35.27 -17.39 -22.10
N ASP A 558 34.28 -17.35 -23.00
CA ASP A 558 33.42 -16.19 -23.23
C ASP A 558 32.62 -15.73 -21.97
N THR A 559 32.43 -16.65 -21.01
CA THR A 559 31.60 -16.40 -19.82
C THR A 559 32.41 -16.07 -18.58
N PHE A 560 33.58 -16.67 -18.41
CA PHE A 560 34.36 -16.67 -17.16
C PHE A 560 35.76 -16.09 -17.29
N GLU A 561 36.20 -15.63 -18.48
CA GLU A 561 37.44 -14.91 -18.64
C GLU A 561 37.38 -13.54 -17.95
N ASP A 562 38.34 -13.25 -17.07
CA ASP A 562 38.38 -11.96 -16.39
C ASP A 562 39.05 -10.87 -17.27
N GLU A 563 39.03 -9.62 -16.81
CA GLU A 563 39.60 -8.47 -17.52
C GLU A 563 41.12 -8.61 -17.79
N ASN A 564 41.83 -9.56 -17.15
CA ASN A 564 43.24 -9.84 -17.31
C ASN A 564 43.51 -11.07 -18.21
N GLY A 565 42.47 -11.73 -18.71
CA GLY A 565 42.54 -12.93 -19.53
C GLY A 565 42.84 -14.20 -18.70
N GLU A 566 42.56 -14.18 -17.38
CA GLU A 566 42.71 -15.37 -16.53
C GLU A 566 41.38 -16.13 -16.45
N LEU A 567 41.45 -17.45 -16.62
CA LEU A 567 40.31 -18.36 -16.56
C LEU A 567 40.41 -19.23 -15.30
N PRO A 568 39.33 -19.41 -14.53
CA PRO A 568 39.32 -20.32 -13.41
C PRO A 568 39.41 -21.78 -13.90
N GLU A 569 40.44 -22.52 -13.47
CA GLU A 569 40.62 -23.94 -13.82
C GLU A 569 39.41 -24.80 -13.34
N ARG A 570 38.73 -24.34 -12.29
CA ARG A 570 37.60 -25.06 -11.70
C ARG A 570 36.61 -24.11 -11.05
N ILE A 571 35.31 -24.32 -11.33
CA ILE A 571 34.19 -23.67 -10.63
C ILE A 571 33.49 -24.72 -9.76
N ASN A 572 33.44 -24.47 -8.45
CA ASN A 572 32.83 -25.40 -7.50
C ASN A 572 31.29 -25.33 -7.58
N SER A 573 30.63 -26.44 -7.22
CA SER A 573 29.15 -26.55 -7.24
C SER A 573 28.44 -25.47 -6.42
N SER A 574 29.05 -24.99 -5.31
CA SER A 574 28.48 -23.90 -4.50
C SER A 574 28.44 -22.56 -5.24
N ALA A 575 29.48 -22.25 -6.02
CA ALA A 575 29.52 -21.03 -6.83
C ALA A 575 28.55 -21.08 -8.02
N LEU A 576 28.28 -22.26 -8.58
CA LEU A 576 27.30 -22.45 -9.65
C LEU A 576 25.84 -22.28 -9.16
N ASN A 577 25.56 -22.64 -7.91
CA ASN A 577 24.22 -22.45 -7.33
C ASN A 577 23.85 -20.99 -7.16
N GLU A 578 24.78 -20.10 -6.89
CA GLU A 578 24.55 -18.65 -6.85
C GLU A 578 24.25 -18.04 -8.24
N TRP A 579 24.64 -18.73 -9.32
CA TRP A 579 24.42 -18.27 -10.70
C TRP A 579 23.15 -18.82 -11.37
N VAL A 580 22.64 -19.95 -10.90
CA VAL A 580 21.52 -20.67 -11.54
C VAL A 580 20.19 -20.46 -10.80
N PHE A 581 20.21 -20.02 -9.57
CA PHE A 581 19.04 -19.78 -8.72
C PHE A 581 19.07 -18.41 -8.06
#